data_6a6b86163457fa576f62d49b07747f62
#
_entry.id   6a6b86163457fa576f62d49b07747f62
#
_cell.length_a   1.000
_cell.length_b   1.000
_cell.length_c   1.000
_cell.angle_alpha   90.00
_cell.angle_beta   90.00
_cell.angle_gamma   90.00
#
_symmetry.space_group_name_H-M   'P 1'
#
loop_
_entity.id
_entity.type
_entity.pdbx_description
1 polymer ?
#
loop_
_entity_poly.entity_id
_entity_poly.type
_entity_poly.pdbx_seq_one_letter_code
_entity_poly.pdbx_strand_id
1 'polypeptide(L)'
;MTHTRFHSRIRMAMGALCAMTMVLATAACSFNPQPEHPTASTSKTPTGTITLVASLNQWGSLAAAIGGDDVKVTSILSSTTVDAHDFEPTAQDAKALHNADVVLVNGAGYDTWASKNMASSTTCISVSDIVGAMDGDNPHLWFSRDARFAIASELADTFSRLRPGEKKTFSKNLKAWQTCEDTLERHIHEFSKAHPDTTYAATEDVAYYLMSDMGFEDRTPQGYTQAMMNDAEPTAADMRDFKALLADDGVDLFINGAQTDTELTDGLVEDARNAKIPVQTVTEQMPSNYKTLTDWIEVLFTQITEKVDPSFVPSTEDDESASSESPSPQASTDTSSPADAD
;
A
#
# COMPACT_ATOMS: atom_id res chain seq x y z
N MET A 1 -31.04 12.88 46.44
CA MET A 1 -30.32 13.71 47.41
C MET A 1 -29.14 14.31 46.75
N THR A 2 -29.28 15.59 46.46
CA THR A 2 -28.38 16.75 46.61
C THR A 2 -27.05 16.68 45.84
N HIS A 3 -26.98 17.38 44.68
CA HIS A 3 -26.49 18.74 44.40
C HIS A 3 -25.08 19.04 44.91
N THR A 4 -24.14 19.41 44.03
CA THR A 4 -23.69 20.80 43.99
C THR A 4 -22.87 21.10 42.71
N ARG A 5 -23.30 22.08 41.94
CA ARG A 5 -22.56 22.79 40.86
C ARG A 5 -21.64 23.84 41.54
N PHE A 6 -20.48 24.12 40.96
CA PHE A 6 -19.80 25.39 41.21
C PHE A 6 -19.32 26.02 39.90
N HIS A 7 -20.00 27.11 39.53
CA HIS A 7 -19.53 28.10 38.57
C HIS A 7 -18.75 29.17 39.31
N SER A 8 -17.66 29.67 38.80
CA SER A 8 -17.20 31.02 39.10
C SER A 8 -16.59 31.66 37.84
N ARG A 9 -17.28 32.73 37.41
CA ARG A 9 -16.82 33.74 36.46
C ARG A 9 -16.18 34.86 37.29
N ILE A 10 -15.08 35.45 36.84
CA ILE A 10 -14.73 36.83 37.16
C ILE A 10 -14.18 37.54 35.92
N ARG A 11 -14.65 38.76 35.77
CA ARG A 11 -14.56 39.71 34.65
C ARG A 11 -13.44 40.72 34.85
N MET A 12 -12.91 41.23 33.71
CA MET A 12 -12.65 42.64 33.32
C MET A 12 -11.93 43.62 34.26
N ALA A 13 -10.93 44.32 33.69
CA ALA A 13 -10.90 45.77 33.40
C ALA A 13 -9.49 46.10 32.87
N MET A 14 -9.26 46.64 31.71
CA MET A 14 -9.45 47.99 31.13
C MET A 14 -8.57 49.08 31.83
N GLY A 15 -7.65 49.66 31.07
CA GLY A 15 -6.93 50.87 31.40
C GLY A 15 -5.99 51.34 30.29
N ALA A 16 -6.46 52.32 29.53
CA ALA A 16 -5.71 53.06 28.51
C ALA A 16 -5.00 54.27 29.18
N LEU A 17 -3.89 54.76 28.65
CA LEU A 17 -3.71 56.15 28.20
C LEU A 17 -2.27 56.55 27.93
N CYS A 18 -2.04 57.02 26.71
CA CYS A 18 -1.16 58.08 26.20
C CYS A 18 0.12 58.50 26.94
N ALA A 19 1.20 58.61 26.22
CA ALA A 19 1.86 59.91 26.00
C ALA A 19 2.91 59.83 24.87
N MET A 20 2.82 60.75 23.97
CA MET A 20 3.63 61.06 22.80
C MET A 20 4.81 61.98 23.27
N THR A 21 6.05 61.61 22.97
CA THR A 21 7.14 62.58 22.91
C THR A 21 8.10 62.22 21.76
N MET A 22 8.16 63.13 20.78
CA MET A 22 9.16 63.22 19.72
C MET A 22 10.44 63.72 20.29
N VAL A 23 11.59 63.06 20.01
CA VAL A 23 12.92 63.71 20.01
C VAL A 23 13.72 63.14 18.82
N LEU A 24 14.05 64.07 17.92
CA LEU A 24 15.11 63.88 16.91
C LEU A 24 16.48 63.84 17.56
N ALA A 25 17.33 62.87 17.20
CA ALA A 25 18.77 63.11 17.11
C ALA A 25 19.53 61.93 16.41
N THR A 26 20.20 62.29 15.33
CA THR A 26 21.55 61.93 14.89
C THR A 26 21.85 60.46 14.50
N ALA A 27 22.18 60.34 13.23
CA ALA A 27 22.85 59.21 12.60
C ALA A 27 24.18 58.88 13.31
N ALA A 28 24.26 57.61 13.79
CA ALA A 28 25.53 56.93 14.06
C ALA A 28 25.47 55.57 13.38
N CYS A 29 26.34 55.37 12.39
CA CYS A 29 26.55 54.04 11.79
C CYS A 29 27.09 53.08 12.86
N SER A 30 26.25 52.24 13.42
CA SER A 30 26.65 51.08 14.19
C SER A 30 26.45 49.84 13.32
N PHE A 31 27.53 49.21 12.96
CA PHE A 31 27.57 47.86 12.48
C PHE A 31 26.91 46.97 13.53
N ASN A 32 25.69 46.54 13.30
CA ASN A 32 25.05 45.52 14.09
C ASN A 32 25.30 44.17 13.39
N PRO A 33 25.98 43.21 14.00
CA PRO A 33 26.06 41.87 13.42
C PRO A 33 24.67 41.28 13.43
N GLN A 34 24.12 41.14 12.23
CA GLN A 34 22.87 40.41 12.01
C GLN A 34 23.09 38.97 12.51
N PRO A 35 22.19 38.41 13.34
CA PRO A 35 22.28 37.01 13.69
C PRO A 35 22.20 36.19 12.42
N GLU A 36 23.24 35.44 12.12
CA GLU A 36 23.27 34.48 11.04
C GLU A 36 22.11 33.52 11.28
N HIS A 37 21.11 33.58 10.38
CA HIS A 37 20.16 32.51 10.30
C HIS A 37 20.94 31.22 10.07
N PRO A 38 20.63 30.12 10.78
CA PRO A 38 21.27 28.85 10.49
C PRO A 38 21.05 28.55 9.03
N THR A 39 22.13 28.57 8.26
CA THR A 39 22.16 28.13 6.88
C THR A 39 21.51 26.74 6.84
N ALA A 40 20.43 26.65 6.08
CA ALA A 40 19.82 25.36 5.78
C ALA A 40 20.95 24.39 5.44
N SER A 41 21.02 23.29 6.17
CA SER A 41 21.91 22.19 5.84
C SER A 41 21.70 21.88 4.37
N THR A 42 22.68 22.18 3.56
CA THR A 42 22.70 21.75 2.17
C THR A 42 22.76 20.23 2.21
N SER A 43 21.63 19.58 2.04
CA SER A 43 21.59 18.16 1.77
C SER A 43 22.49 17.95 0.55
N LYS A 44 23.56 17.20 0.73
CA LYS A 44 24.48 16.87 -0.33
C LYS A 44 23.69 16.13 -1.39
N THR A 45 23.44 16.74 -2.55
CA THR A 45 22.89 16.04 -3.70
C THR A 45 23.84 14.89 -4.03
N PRO A 46 23.42 13.64 -4.01
CA PRO A 46 24.27 12.51 -4.32
C PRO A 46 24.83 12.67 -5.74
N THR A 47 26.15 12.59 -5.91
CA THR A 47 26.81 12.69 -7.23
C THR A 47 26.96 11.33 -7.92
N GLY A 48 26.45 10.26 -7.29
CA GLY A 48 26.49 8.86 -7.74
C GLY A 48 25.09 8.26 -7.83
N THR A 49 25.05 6.95 -7.99
CA THR A 49 23.81 6.14 -7.88
C THR A 49 23.19 6.32 -6.51
N ILE A 50 21.89 6.54 -6.43
CA ILE A 50 21.13 6.62 -5.17
C ILE A 50 21.20 5.24 -4.50
N THR A 51 21.51 5.19 -3.22
CA THR A 51 21.43 3.96 -2.43
C THR A 51 20.11 3.91 -1.67
N LEU A 52 19.25 2.94 -2.00
CA LEU A 52 18.00 2.70 -1.30
C LEU A 52 18.06 1.37 -0.54
N VAL A 53 17.65 1.39 0.72
CA VAL A 53 17.42 0.18 1.51
C VAL A 53 15.92 0.07 1.78
N ALA A 54 15.31 -1.01 1.30
CA ALA A 54 13.94 -1.35 1.60
C ALA A 54 13.90 -2.37 2.76
N SER A 55 13.00 -2.18 3.70
CA SER A 55 12.75 -3.17 4.75
C SER A 55 12.32 -4.50 4.16
N LEU A 56 11.42 -4.48 3.18
CA LEU A 56 10.78 -5.63 2.55
C LEU A 56 11.14 -5.72 1.07
N ASN A 57 11.24 -6.94 0.54
CA ASN A 57 11.64 -7.18 -0.85
C ASN A 57 10.58 -6.75 -1.87
N GLN A 58 9.29 -6.83 -1.55
CA GLN A 58 8.21 -6.36 -2.42
C GLN A 58 8.30 -4.85 -2.67
N TRP A 59 8.57 -4.04 -1.65
CA TRP A 59 8.82 -2.62 -1.80
C TRP A 59 10.15 -2.31 -2.48
N GLY A 60 11.17 -3.13 -2.21
CA GLY A 60 12.45 -3.04 -2.92
C GLY A 60 12.31 -3.33 -4.41
N SER A 61 11.47 -4.28 -4.81
CA SER A 61 11.15 -4.57 -6.20
C SER A 61 10.51 -3.37 -6.90
N LEU A 62 9.52 -2.72 -6.25
CA LEU A 62 8.90 -1.50 -6.77
C LEU A 62 9.92 -0.37 -6.92
N ALA A 63 10.75 -0.16 -5.90
CA ALA A 63 11.80 0.86 -5.94
C ALA A 63 12.80 0.62 -7.07
N ALA A 64 13.17 -0.64 -7.35
CA ALA A 64 14.04 -1.01 -8.46
C ALA A 64 13.37 -0.73 -9.82
N ALA A 65 12.08 -1.03 -9.97
CA ALA A 65 11.32 -0.75 -11.19
C ALA A 65 11.29 0.76 -11.52
N ILE A 66 11.10 1.61 -10.51
CA ILE A 66 11.06 3.07 -10.69
C ILE A 66 12.47 3.66 -10.87
N GLY A 67 13.43 3.18 -10.08
CA GLY A 67 14.79 3.73 -10.05
C GLY A 67 15.67 3.33 -11.23
N GLY A 68 15.45 2.13 -11.79
CA GLY A 68 16.30 1.58 -12.85
C GLY A 68 17.79 1.55 -12.42
N ASP A 69 18.68 1.81 -13.37
CA ASP A 69 20.14 1.78 -13.15
C ASP A 69 20.64 2.94 -12.26
N ASP A 70 19.83 3.97 -12.03
CA ASP A 70 20.20 5.16 -11.24
C ASP A 70 19.99 4.95 -9.73
N VAL A 71 19.38 3.84 -9.32
CA VAL A 71 19.11 3.49 -7.92
C VAL A 71 19.60 2.09 -7.61
N LYS A 72 20.50 1.99 -6.63
CA LYS A 72 20.94 0.71 -6.10
C LYS A 72 20.05 0.31 -4.93
N VAL A 73 19.22 -0.69 -5.13
CA VAL A 73 18.29 -1.20 -4.12
C VAL A 73 18.90 -2.37 -3.35
N THR A 74 18.71 -2.37 -2.04
CA THR A 74 18.96 -3.51 -1.15
C THR A 74 17.71 -3.76 -0.33
N SER A 75 17.16 -4.97 -0.37
CA SER A 75 16.06 -5.40 0.48
C SER A 75 16.59 -6.21 1.65
N ILE A 76 16.08 -5.97 2.86
CA ILE A 76 16.54 -6.66 4.07
C ILE A 76 15.76 -7.96 4.26
N LEU A 77 14.47 -7.88 4.52
CA LEU A 77 13.62 -9.05 4.67
C LEU A 77 13.12 -9.51 3.30
N SER A 78 13.53 -10.73 2.92
CA SER A 78 13.18 -11.35 1.63
C SER A 78 12.89 -12.85 1.74
N SER A 79 12.91 -13.38 2.95
CA SER A 79 12.63 -14.79 3.21
C SER A 79 11.13 -15.02 3.36
N THR A 80 10.58 -15.95 2.61
CA THR A 80 9.18 -16.38 2.71
C THR A 80 8.89 -17.33 3.86
N THR A 81 9.91 -17.62 4.68
CA THR A 81 9.82 -18.53 5.84
C THR A 81 10.11 -17.82 7.17
N VAL A 82 10.33 -16.51 7.14
CA VAL A 82 10.57 -15.69 8.33
C VAL A 82 9.35 -14.83 8.57
N ASP A 83 8.81 -14.91 9.77
CA ASP A 83 7.79 -13.99 10.24
C ASP A 83 8.42 -12.60 10.43
N ALA A 84 7.80 -11.59 9.88
CA ALA A 84 8.30 -10.22 9.93
C ALA A 84 8.18 -9.60 11.33
N HIS A 85 7.21 -10.05 12.13
CA HIS A 85 7.01 -9.60 13.51
C HIS A 85 8.16 -10.03 14.42
N ASP A 86 8.76 -11.20 14.14
CA ASP A 86 9.89 -11.75 14.90
C ASP A 86 11.25 -11.41 14.29
N PHE A 87 11.29 -10.60 13.21
CA PHE A 87 12.53 -10.31 12.51
C PHE A 87 13.43 -9.34 13.29
N GLU A 88 14.67 -9.78 13.54
CA GLU A 88 15.72 -8.94 14.10
C GLU A 88 16.81 -8.64 13.06
N PRO A 89 17.07 -7.35 12.75
CA PRO A 89 18.11 -6.99 11.79
C PRO A 89 19.50 -7.32 12.30
N THR A 90 20.35 -7.82 11.40
CA THR A 90 21.76 -8.05 11.69
C THR A 90 22.55 -6.73 11.80
N ALA A 91 23.77 -6.79 12.34
CA ALA A 91 24.66 -5.62 12.35
C ALA A 91 24.98 -5.11 10.91
N GLN A 92 24.92 -5.99 9.89
CA GLN A 92 25.10 -5.61 8.50
C GLN A 92 23.87 -4.84 7.99
N ASP A 93 22.66 -5.27 8.34
CA ASP A 93 21.41 -4.59 7.98
C ASP A 93 21.33 -3.21 8.62
N ALA A 94 21.63 -3.12 9.91
CA ALA A 94 21.71 -1.84 10.63
C ALA A 94 22.71 -0.87 9.97
N LYS A 95 23.87 -1.37 9.53
CA LYS A 95 24.87 -0.58 8.80
C LYS A 95 24.35 -0.15 7.43
N ALA A 96 23.62 -1.02 6.70
CA ALA A 96 23.04 -0.69 5.41
C ALA A 96 22.00 0.44 5.55
N LEU A 97 21.06 0.30 6.51
CA LEU A 97 20.07 1.33 6.86
C LEU A 97 20.70 2.67 7.22
N HIS A 98 21.76 2.65 8.06
CA HIS A 98 22.46 3.87 8.49
C HIS A 98 23.14 4.62 7.34
N ASN A 99 23.62 3.91 6.32
CA ASN A 99 24.37 4.50 5.20
C ASN A 99 23.52 4.78 3.96
N ALA A 100 22.23 4.44 3.97
CA ALA A 100 21.34 4.64 2.83
C ALA A 100 21.04 6.15 2.60
N ASP A 101 20.89 6.54 1.35
CA ASP A 101 20.35 7.84 0.96
C ASP A 101 18.83 7.87 1.18
N VAL A 102 18.16 6.73 0.92
CA VAL A 102 16.73 6.53 1.09
C VAL A 102 16.48 5.20 1.83
N VAL A 103 15.61 5.22 2.82
CA VAL A 103 15.06 4.02 3.46
C VAL A 103 13.57 3.97 3.17
N LEU A 104 13.10 2.84 2.65
CA LEU A 104 11.71 2.57 2.34
C LEU A 104 11.18 1.53 3.32
N VAL A 105 10.20 1.93 4.13
CA VAL A 105 9.57 1.10 5.15
C VAL A 105 8.07 0.93 4.87
N ASN A 106 7.51 -0.19 5.30
CA ASN A 106 6.08 -0.43 5.25
C ASN A 106 5.31 0.46 6.24
N GLY A 107 5.78 0.52 7.48
CA GLY A 107 5.08 1.18 8.59
C GLY A 107 3.93 0.34 9.15
N ALA A 108 2.91 0.99 9.72
CA ALA A 108 1.78 0.34 10.41
C ALA A 108 2.23 -0.71 11.46
N GLY A 109 3.34 -0.44 12.17
CA GLY A 109 3.91 -1.33 13.18
C GLY A 109 4.74 -2.49 12.65
N TYR A 110 4.67 -2.81 11.35
CA TYR A 110 5.22 -4.03 10.75
C TYR A 110 6.75 -4.15 10.78
N ASP A 111 7.46 -3.07 10.46
CA ASP A 111 8.93 -3.05 10.26
C ASP A 111 9.63 -1.92 11.03
N THR A 112 9.18 -1.65 12.24
CA THR A 112 9.72 -0.58 13.10
C THR A 112 11.22 -0.68 13.37
N TRP A 113 11.80 -1.88 13.24
CA TRP A 113 13.23 -2.13 13.34
C TRP A 113 14.03 -1.39 12.25
N ALA A 114 13.47 -1.18 11.07
CA ALA A 114 14.17 -0.49 9.97
C ALA A 114 14.32 1.00 10.28
N SER A 115 13.28 1.69 10.71
CA SER A 115 13.31 3.11 11.03
C SER A 115 14.23 3.45 12.21
N LYS A 116 14.35 2.55 13.19
CA LYS A 116 15.23 2.74 14.37
C LYS A 116 16.72 2.75 14.03
N ASN A 117 17.12 2.21 12.89
CA ASN A 117 18.52 2.06 12.49
C ASN A 117 18.99 3.07 11.44
N MET A 118 18.13 4.02 11.04
CA MET A 118 18.46 5.04 10.05
C MET A 118 19.34 6.16 10.64
N ALA A 119 20.14 6.80 9.78
CA ALA A 119 20.75 8.08 10.13
C ALA A 119 19.70 9.21 10.07
N SER A 120 19.89 10.26 10.89
CA SER A 120 18.98 11.43 10.90
C SER A 120 18.97 12.23 9.58
N SER A 121 19.94 12.01 8.71
CA SER A 121 20.06 12.63 7.39
C SER A 121 19.44 11.81 6.26
N THR A 122 19.04 10.57 6.54
CA THR A 122 18.44 9.65 5.55
C THR A 122 17.01 10.08 5.23
N THR A 123 16.64 10.06 3.95
CA THR A 123 15.25 10.25 3.54
C THR A 123 14.47 8.98 3.86
N CYS A 124 13.48 9.06 4.74
CA CYS A 124 12.56 7.97 5.03
C CYS A 124 11.30 8.10 4.16
N ILE A 125 10.91 7.02 3.49
CA ILE A 125 9.61 6.87 2.83
C ILE A 125 8.86 5.78 3.62
N SER A 126 7.76 6.14 4.26
CA SER A 126 6.86 5.21 4.95
C SER A 126 5.61 5.03 4.13
N VAL A 127 5.31 3.78 3.76
CA VAL A 127 4.10 3.46 2.99
C VAL A 127 2.86 3.83 3.79
N SER A 128 2.79 3.40 5.05
CA SER A 128 1.66 3.67 5.94
C SER A 128 1.38 5.16 6.10
N ASP A 129 2.42 5.99 6.26
CA ASP A 129 2.26 7.45 6.42
C ASP A 129 1.64 8.09 5.17
N ILE A 130 2.00 7.59 3.99
CA ILE A 130 1.51 8.12 2.70
C ILE A 130 0.05 7.76 2.46
N VAL A 131 -0.37 6.56 2.83
CA VAL A 131 -1.76 6.11 2.64
C VAL A 131 -2.64 6.36 3.87
N GLY A 132 -2.07 6.84 4.96
CA GLY A 132 -2.79 7.14 6.20
C GLY A 132 -3.14 5.93 7.05
N ALA A 133 -2.43 4.80 6.86
CA ALA A 133 -2.56 3.62 7.71
C ALA A 133 -1.83 3.82 9.04
N MET A 134 -2.38 3.30 10.12
CA MET A 134 -1.88 3.44 11.49
C MET A 134 -1.48 2.09 12.09
N ASP A 135 -0.77 2.13 13.20
CA ASP A 135 -0.50 0.93 13.99
C ASP A 135 -1.82 0.26 14.39
N GLY A 136 -1.96 -1.03 14.10
CA GLY A 136 -3.18 -1.81 14.31
C GLY A 136 -4.09 -1.93 13.09
N ASP A 137 -3.84 -1.19 12.01
CA ASP A 137 -4.45 -1.47 10.70
C ASP A 137 -3.74 -2.67 10.05
N ASN A 138 -4.40 -3.32 9.07
CA ASN A 138 -3.78 -4.41 8.33
C ASN A 138 -2.49 -3.93 7.64
N PRO A 139 -1.32 -4.52 7.96
CA PRO A 139 -0.04 -4.02 7.49
C PRO A 139 0.34 -4.50 6.09
N HIS A 140 -0.41 -5.40 5.46
CA HIS A 140 -0.08 -6.04 4.19
C HIS A 140 -0.34 -5.11 2.98
N LEU A 141 0.16 -3.86 3.09
CA LEU A 141 -0.11 -2.74 2.19
C LEU A 141 0.38 -2.97 0.75
N TRP A 142 1.32 -3.89 0.52
CA TRP A 142 1.80 -4.21 -0.84
C TRP A 142 0.72 -4.86 -1.72
N PHE A 143 -0.32 -5.43 -1.13
CA PHE A 143 -1.49 -5.91 -1.85
C PHE A 143 -2.52 -4.81 -2.15
N SER A 144 -2.42 -3.64 -1.50
CA SER A 144 -3.29 -2.50 -1.79
C SER A 144 -2.85 -1.79 -3.07
N ARG A 145 -3.76 -1.69 -4.04
CA ARG A 145 -3.57 -0.90 -5.25
C ARG A 145 -3.16 0.54 -4.95
N ASP A 146 -3.92 1.20 -4.08
CA ASP A 146 -3.70 2.62 -3.76
C ASP A 146 -2.34 2.85 -3.11
N ALA A 147 -1.88 1.92 -2.26
CA ALA A 147 -0.55 2.00 -1.67
C ALA A 147 0.55 1.84 -2.74
N ARG A 148 0.43 0.88 -3.65
CA ARG A 148 1.41 0.69 -4.72
C ARG A 148 1.54 1.91 -5.61
N PHE A 149 0.43 2.50 -6.06
CA PHE A 149 0.42 3.71 -6.90
C PHE A 149 0.97 4.94 -6.16
N ALA A 150 0.60 5.13 -4.90
CA ALA A 150 1.09 6.24 -4.08
C ALA A 150 2.61 6.16 -3.89
N ILE A 151 3.13 4.97 -3.55
CA ILE A 151 4.56 4.76 -3.33
C ILE A 151 5.35 4.86 -4.64
N ALA A 152 4.87 4.31 -5.74
CA ALA A 152 5.54 4.46 -7.02
C ALA A 152 5.73 5.93 -7.41
N SER A 153 4.72 6.76 -7.18
CA SER A 153 4.76 8.20 -7.42
C SER A 153 5.75 8.91 -6.49
N GLU A 154 5.71 8.62 -5.18
CA GLU A 154 6.64 9.21 -4.19
C GLU A 154 8.10 8.81 -4.46
N LEU A 155 8.34 7.56 -4.87
CA LEU A 155 9.68 7.11 -5.28
C LEU A 155 10.20 7.92 -6.47
N ALA A 156 9.40 8.08 -7.53
CA ALA A 156 9.79 8.84 -8.71
C ALA A 156 10.08 10.31 -8.35
N ASP A 157 9.29 10.92 -7.47
CA ASP A 157 9.47 12.29 -7.01
C ASP A 157 10.71 12.42 -6.12
N THR A 158 10.91 11.51 -5.19
CA THR A 158 12.08 11.47 -4.30
C THR A 158 13.37 11.28 -5.10
N PHE A 159 13.41 10.32 -6.02
CA PHE A 159 14.57 10.11 -6.89
C PHE A 159 14.84 11.32 -7.80
N SER A 160 13.79 11.99 -8.29
CA SER A 160 13.91 13.22 -9.08
C SER A 160 14.47 14.40 -8.27
N ARG A 161 14.14 14.49 -6.98
CA ARG A 161 14.71 15.49 -6.06
C ARG A 161 16.20 15.23 -5.80
N LEU A 162 16.57 13.96 -5.61
CA LEU A 162 17.96 13.55 -5.34
C LEU A 162 18.82 13.59 -6.61
N ARG A 163 18.26 13.30 -7.77
CA ARG A 163 18.94 13.26 -9.08
C ARG A 163 18.14 14.04 -10.14
N PRO A 164 18.14 15.37 -10.10
CA PRO A 164 17.34 16.19 -11.04
C PRO A 164 17.68 15.95 -12.52
N GLY A 165 18.93 15.54 -12.82
CA GLY A 165 19.37 15.20 -14.18
C GLY A 165 18.64 13.99 -14.78
N GLU A 166 18.22 13.05 -13.92
CA GLU A 166 17.60 11.78 -14.28
C GLU A 166 16.07 11.80 -14.15
N LYS A 167 15.46 12.95 -13.87
CA LYS A 167 14.00 13.10 -13.70
C LYS A 167 13.19 12.48 -14.83
N LYS A 168 13.67 12.62 -16.08
CA LYS A 168 12.97 12.06 -17.25
C LYS A 168 12.99 10.53 -17.25
N THR A 169 14.09 9.92 -16.79
CA THR A 169 14.24 8.47 -16.65
C THR A 169 13.25 7.94 -15.62
N PHE A 170 13.20 8.54 -14.43
CA PHE A 170 12.28 8.12 -13.38
C PHE A 170 10.81 8.29 -13.77
N SER A 171 10.46 9.40 -14.44
CA SER A 171 9.10 9.60 -14.95
C SER A 171 8.72 8.58 -16.03
N LYS A 172 9.67 8.19 -16.91
CA LYS A 172 9.45 7.14 -17.92
C LYS A 172 9.24 5.76 -17.25
N ASN A 173 10.07 5.44 -16.26
CA ASN A 173 9.98 4.18 -15.54
C ASN A 173 8.65 4.07 -14.77
N LEU A 174 8.24 5.15 -14.09
CA LEU A 174 6.95 5.25 -13.42
C LEU A 174 5.80 4.96 -14.41
N LYS A 175 5.81 5.62 -15.57
CA LYS A 175 4.76 5.40 -16.57
C LYS A 175 4.74 3.96 -17.10
N ALA A 176 5.91 3.37 -17.34
CA ALA A 176 6.00 1.97 -17.78
C ALA A 176 5.46 1.01 -16.73
N TRP A 177 5.80 1.24 -15.45
CA TRP A 177 5.27 0.46 -14.34
C TRP A 177 3.74 0.62 -14.22
N GLN A 178 3.24 1.86 -14.29
CA GLN A 178 1.79 2.14 -14.24
C GLN A 178 1.03 1.40 -15.34
N THR A 179 1.57 1.31 -16.55
CA THR A 179 0.93 0.56 -17.63
C THR A 179 0.75 -0.92 -17.29
N CYS A 180 1.73 -1.56 -16.63
CA CYS A 180 1.60 -2.95 -16.18
C CYS A 180 0.57 -3.09 -15.05
N GLU A 181 0.59 -2.16 -14.08
CA GLU A 181 -0.40 -2.15 -12.99
C GLU A 181 -1.83 -1.90 -13.51
N ASP A 182 -2.01 -0.97 -14.44
CA ASP A 182 -3.32 -0.68 -15.03
C ASP A 182 -3.91 -1.92 -15.74
N THR A 183 -3.06 -2.77 -16.33
CA THR A 183 -3.48 -4.04 -16.93
C THR A 183 -3.94 -5.02 -15.84
N LEU A 184 -3.16 -5.20 -14.79
CA LEU A 184 -3.53 -6.04 -13.64
C LEU A 184 -4.85 -5.58 -13.01
N GLU A 185 -4.99 -4.27 -12.76
CA GLU A 185 -6.20 -3.70 -12.15
C GLU A 185 -7.44 -3.88 -13.02
N ARG A 186 -7.28 -3.81 -14.34
CA ARG A 186 -8.37 -4.11 -15.27
C ARG A 186 -8.82 -5.57 -15.14
N HIS A 187 -7.88 -6.53 -15.11
CA HIS A 187 -8.19 -7.96 -14.92
C HIS A 187 -8.90 -8.23 -13.59
N ILE A 188 -8.42 -7.62 -12.50
CA ILE A 188 -9.05 -7.69 -11.17
C ILE A 188 -10.49 -7.18 -11.23
N HIS A 189 -10.70 -6.02 -11.85
CA HIS A 189 -12.01 -5.42 -11.97
C HIS A 189 -12.98 -6.24 -12.84
N GLU A 190 -12.50 -6.85 -13.92
CA GLU A 190 -13.29 -7.74 -14.76
C GLU A 190 -13.76 -8.97 -13.96
N PHE A 191 -12.85 -9.57 -13.18
CA PHE A 191 -13.19 -10.69 -12.31
C PHE A 191 -14.24 -10.30 -11.25
N SER A 192 -14.00 -9.20 -10.54
CA SER A 192 -14.93 -8.68 -9.53
C SER A 192 -16.33 -8.44 -10.07
N LYS A 193 -16.45 -7.94 -11.30
CA LYS A 193 -17.76 -7.77 -11.97
C LYS A 193 -18.43 -9.09 -12.36
N ALA A 194 -17.64 -10.08 -12.76
CA ALA A 194 -18.17 -11.38 -13.15
C ALA A 194 -18.61 -12.20 -11.92
N HIS A 195 -18.01 -11.95 -10.75
CA HIS A 195 -18.18 -12.74 -9.53
C HIS A 195 -18.53 -11.87 -8.30
N PRO A 196 -19.66 -11.14 -8.29
CA PRO A 196 -19.97 -10.14 -7.27
C PRO A 196 -20.29 -10.70 -5.88
N ASP A 197 -20.61 -11.99 -5.77
CA ASP A 197 -21.07 -12.64 -4.52
C ASP A 197 -20.04 -13.66 -3.99
N THR A 198 -18.78 -13.59 -4.47
CA THR A 198 -17.74 -14.56 -4.07
C THR A 198 -17.26 -14.28 -2.65
N THR A 199 -17.04 -15.34 -1.90
CA THR A 199 -16.68 -15.26 -0.47
C THR A 199 -15.36 -15.98 -0.18
N TYR A 200 -14.66 -15.55 0.87
CA TYR A 200 -13.48 -16.25 1.35
C TYR A 200 -13.41 -16.28 2.87
N ALA A 201 -12.54 -17.13 3.39
CA ALA A 201 -12.04 -17.06 4.75
C ALA A 201 -10.53 -17.26 4.77
N ALA A 202 -9.85 -16.77 5.79
CA ALA A 202 -8.40 -16.78 5.86
C ALA A 202 -7.88 -17.22 7.24
N THR A 203 -6.71 -17.90 7.26
CA THR A 203 -5.97 -18.13 8.50
C THR A 203 -5.30 -16.85 8.99
N GLU A 204 -5.00 -15.94 8.06
CA GLU A 204 -4.42 -14.62 8.31
C GLU A 204 -4.79 -13.68 7.18
N ASP A 205 -5.00 -12.41 7.48
CA ASP A 205 -5.46 -11.37 6.55
C ASP A 205 -4.36 -10.84 5.61
N VAL A 206 -3.39 -11.72 5.22
CA VAL A 206 -2.27 -11.34 4.35
C VAL A 206 -2.74 -10.75 3.02
N ALA A 207 -3.70 -11.41 2.36
CA ALA A 207 -4.20 -11.00 1.05
C ALA A 207 -5.44 -10.07 1.11
N TYR A 208 -5.78 -9.53 2.27
CA TYR A 208 -7.02 -8.77 2.49
C TYR A 208 -7.30 -7.71 1.42
N TYR A 209 -6.31 -6.87 1.12
CA TYR A 209 -6.50 -5.79 0.12
C TYR A 209 -6.74 -6.35 -1.29
N LEU A 210 -5.98 -7.37 -1.70
CA LEU A 210 -6.19 -8.01 -3.00
C LEU A 210 -7.56 -8.69 -3.09
N MET A 211 -7.97 -9.40 -2.04
CA MET A 211 -9.28 -10.05 -1.99
C MET A 211 -10.42 -9.03 -2.04
N SER A 212 -10.25 -7.89 -1.36
CA SER A 212 -11.20 -6.78 -1.42
C SER A 212 -11.29 -6.17 -2.82
N ASP A 213 -10.15 -5.93 -3.49
CA ASP A 213 -10.11 -5.40 -4.86
C ASP A 213 -10.73 -6.39 -5.87
N MET A 214 -10.55 -7.69 -5.65
CA MET A 214 -11.21 -8.77 -6.40
C MET A 214 -12.71 -8.92 -6.10
N GLY A 215 -13.26 -8.18 -5.14
CA GLY A 215 -14.67 -8.18 -4.80
C GLY A 215 -15.13 -9.33 -3.89
N PHE A 216 -14.21 -10.04 -3.24
CA PHE A 216 -14.57 -11.10 -2.30
C PHE A 216 -15.07 -10.53 -0.97
N GLU A 217 -16.13 -11.16 -0.43
CA GLU A 217 -16.58 -10.90 0.94
C GLU A 217 -15.83 -11.80 1.93
N ASP A 218 -15.20 -11.18 2.93
CA ASP A 218 -14.56 -11.91 4.02
C ASP A 218 -15.60 -12.49 4.99
N ARG A 219 -15.56 -13.80 5.17
CA ARG A 219 -16.42 -14.58 6.07
C ARG A 219 -15.65 -15.15 7.26
N THR A 220 -14.37 -14.81 7.41
CA THR A 220 -13.57 -15.25 8.56
C THR A 220 -14.28 -14.88 9.86
N PRO A 221 -14.49 -15.81 10.81
CA PRO A 221 -15.17 -15.49 12.07
C PRO A 221 -14.48 -14.38 12.82
N GLN A 222 -15.23 -13.35 13.19
CA GLN A 222 -14.68 -12.14 13.80
C GLN A 222 -13.85 -12.41 15.09
N GLY A 223 -14.26 -13.39 15.90
CA GLY A 223 -13.50 -13.73 17.10
C GLY A 223 -12.12 -14.30 16.78
N TYR A 224 -12.03 -15.09 15.70
CA TYR A 224 -10.76 -15.62 15.21
C TYR A 224 -9.87 -14.49 14.67
N THR A 225 -10.37 -13.66 13.76
CA THR A 225 -9.63 -12.49 13.21
C THR A 225 -9.12 -11.58 14.31
N GLN A 226 -9.98 -11.30 15.32
CA GLN A 226 -9.60 -10.43 16.44
C GLN A 226 -8.47 -11.05 17.30
N ALA A 227 -8.46 -12.36 17.48
CA ALA A 227 -7.40 -13.04 18.22
C ALA A 227 -6.08 -12.94 17.43
N MET A 228 -6.10 -13.26 16.13
CA MET A 228 -4.92 -13.19 15.25
C MET A 228 -4.33 -11.78 15.20
N MET A 229 -5.16 -10.75 15.02
CA MET A 229 -4.71 -9.33 15.00
C MET A 229 -4.08 -8.87 16.32
N ASN A 230 -4.32 -9.54 17.42
CA ASN A 230 -3.75 -9.22 18.73
C ASN A 230 -2.62 -10.19 19.15
N ASP A 231 -2.07 -10.96 18.22
CA ASP A 231 -1.08 -12.02 18.50
C ASP A 231 -1.51 -12.97 19.63
N ALA A 232 -2.83 -13.25 19.67
CA ALA A 232 -3.43 -14.09 20.71
C ALA A 232 -3.95 -15.41 20.12
N GLU A 233 -3.93 -16.45 20.93
CA GLU A 233 -4.51 -17.74 20.53
C GLU A 233 -6.04 -17.65 20.47
N PRO A 234 -6.69 -18.02 19.33
CA PRO A 234 -8.15 -18.07 19.21
C PRO A 234 -8.78 -19.02 20.25
N THR A 235 -9.92 -18.64 20.77
CA THR A 235 -10.62 -19.48 21.75
C THR A 235 -11.21 -20.74 21.09
N ALA A 236 -11.52 -21.75 21.90
CA ALA A 236 -12.21 -22.95 21.42
C ALA A 236 -13.59 -22.65 20.78
N ALA A 237 -14.22 -21.52 21.15
CA ALA A 237 -15.45 -21.05 20.52
C ALA A 237 -15.19 -20.51 19.11
N ASP A 238 -14.16 -19.67 18.95
CA ASP A 238 -13.78 -19.11 17.66
C ASP A 238 -13.40 -20.21 16.68
N MET A 239 -12.61 -21.19 17.13
CA MET A 239 -12.24 -22.36 16.34
C MET A 239 -13.43 -23.21 15.92
N ARG A 240 -14.40 -23.41 16.83
CA ARG A 240 -15.62 -24.16 16.50
C ARG A 240 -16.45 -23.42 15.46
N ASP A 241 -16.57 -22.10 15.57
CA ASP A 241 -17.34 -21.28 14.65
C ASP A 241 -16.68 -21.25 13.27
N PHE A 242 -15.34 -21.23 13.20
CA PHE A 242 -14.59 -21.34 11.95
C PHE A 242 -14.77 -22.72 11.29
N LYS A 243 -14.63 -23.80 12.06
CA LYS A 243 -14.87 -25.15 11.55
C LYS A 243 -16.30 -25.35 11.06
N ALA A 244 -17.28 -24.75 11.71
CA ALA A 244 -18.68 -24.79 11.26
C ALA A 244 -18.85 -24.06 9.92
N LEU A 245 -18.22 -22.88 9.76
CA LEU A 245 -18.23 -22.15 8.48
C LEU A 245 -17.70 -23.03 7.34
N LEU A 246 -16.55 -23.69 7.53
CA LEU A 246 -15.95 -24.53 6.50
C LEU A 246 -16.78 -25.79 6.21
N ALA A 247 -17.41 -26.39 7.23
CA ALA A 247 -18.22 -27.60 7.06
C ALA A 247 -19.53 -27.37 6.29
N ASP A 248 -20.07 -26.15 6.30
CA ASP A 248 -21.34 -25.78 5.65
C ASP A 248 -21.15 -25.23 4.22
N ASP A 249 -19.99 -25.48 3.58
CA ASP A 249 -19.61 -24.88 2.28
C ASP A 249 -19.73 -23.32 2.31
N GLY A 250 -19.39 -22.73 3.45
CA GLY A 250 -19.69 -21.33 3.75
C GLY A 250 -18.82 -20.32 3.03
N VAL A 251 -17.80 -20.75 2.25
CA VAL A 251 -16.91 -19.90 1.45
C VAL A 251 -16.50 -20.58 0.15
N ASP A 252 -16.20 -19.77 -0.87
CA ASP A 252 -15.76 -20.22 -2.19
C ASP A 252 -14.25 -20.44 -2.27
N LEU A 253 -13.49 -19.82 -1.35
CA LEU A 253 -12.03 -19.90 -1.30
C LEU A 253 -11.54 -19.84 0.14
N PHE A 254 -10.48 -20.60 0.42
CA PHE A 254 -9.75 -20.51 1.70
C PHE A 254 -8.33 -20.00 1.46
N ILE A 255 -7.98 -18.89 2.11
CA ILE A 255 -6.63 -18.31 2.08
C ILE A 255 -5.84 -18.82 3.28
N ASN A 256 -4.65 -19.37 3.01
CA ASN A 256 -3.71 -19.80 4.04
C ASN A 256 -2.47 -18.91 4.05
N GLY A 257 -2.20 -18.21 5.16
CA GLY A 257 -0.96 -17.48 5.40
C GLY A 257 0.20 -18.48 5.58
N ALA A 258 1.27 -18.33 4.80
CA ALA A 258 2.37 -19.30 4.81
C ALA A 258 3.26 -19.19 6.06
N GLN A 259 3.28 -18.04 6.71
CA GLN A 259 4.10 -17.76 7.90
C GLN A 259 3.40 -18.10 9.21
N THR A 260 2.08 -18.27 9.19
CA THR A 260 1.26 -18.65 10.35
C THR A 260 1.02 -20.17 10.46
N ASP A 261 1.99 -20.96 10.01
CA ASP A 261 1.92 -22.44 9.98
C ASP A 261 2.01 -23.02 11.40
N THR A 262 0.86 -23.43 11.97
CA THR A 262 0.71 -24.01 13.31
C THR A 262 -0.21 -25.23 13.23
N GLU A 263 -0.21 -26.11 14.26
CA GLU A 263 -1.17 -27.22 14.32
C GLU A 263 -2.63 -26.76 14.18
N LEU A 264 -2.92 -25.53 14.61
CA LEU A 264 -4.27 -24.96 14.58
C LEU A 264 -4.64 -24.53 13.15
N THR A 265 -3.78 -23.83 12.45
CA THR A 265 -4.00 -23.40 11.06
C THR A 265 -3.94 -24.56 10.09
N ASP A 266 -3.04 -25.54 10.30
CA ASP A 266 -3.00 -26.81 9.58
C ASP A 266 -4.33 -27.56 9.65
N GLY A 267 -4.94 -27.59 10.86
CA GLY A 267 -6.25 -28.19 11.06
C GLY A 267 -7.36 -27.51 10.26
N LEU A 268 -7.34 -26.17 10.13
CA LEU A 268 -8.30 -25.41 9.30
C LEU A 268 -8.09 -25.68 7.81
N VAL A 269 -6.83 -25.76 7.37
CA VAL A 269 -6.47 -26.12 5.97
C VAL A 269 -6.98 -27.53 5.64
N GLU A 270 -6.84 -28.49 6.57
CA GLU A 270 -7.37 -29.84 6.40
C GLU A 270 -8.89 -29.84 6.36
N ASP A 271 -9.56 -29.10 7.25
CA ASP A 271 -11.03 -28.97 7.26
C ASP A 271 -11.55 -28.38 5.94
N ALA A 272 -10.92 -27.31 5.42
CA ALA A 272 -11.25 -26.72 4.11
C ALA A 272 -11.09 -27.71 2.96
N ARG A 273 -9.99 -28.48 2.92
CA ARG A 273 -9.75 -29.53 1.90
C ARG A 273 -10.77 -30.66 1.98
N ASN A 274 -11.13 -31.08 3.21
CA ASN A 274 -12.16 -32.13 3.41
C ASN A 274 -13.54 -31.67 2.94
N ALA A 275 -13.86 -30.39 3.11
CA ALA A 275 -15.05 -29.73 2.57
C ALA A 275 -14.95 -29.46 1.05
N LYS A 276 -13.79 -29.73 0.41
CA LYS A 276 -13.49 -29.45 -1.01
C LYS A 276 -13.46 -27.95 -1.36
N ILE A 277 -13.28 -27.11 -0.38
CA ILE A 277 -13.03 -25.68 -0.57
C ILE A 277 -11.63 -25.52 -1.16
N PRO A 278 -11.44 -24.83 -2.28
CA PRO A 278 -10.12 -24.54 -2.83
C PRO A 278 -9.25 -23.77 -1.82
N VAL A 279 -7.98 -24.16 -1.66
CA VAL A 279 -7.04 -23.51 -0.77
C VAL A 279 -5.97 -22.78 -1.59
N GLN A 280 -5.77 -21.49 -1.30
CA GLN A 280 -4.67 -20.69 -1.82
C GLN A 280 -3.72 -20.32 -0.69
N THR A 281 -2.47 -20.73 -0.78
CA THR A 281 -1.42 -20.27 0.14
C THR A 281 -0.82 -18.96 -0.36
N VAL A 282 -0.67 -18.00 0.53
CA VAL A 282 -0.10 -16.68 0.28
C VAL A 282 1.05 -16.44 1.25
N THR A 283 2.16 -15.90 0.75
CA THR A 283 3.30 -15.49 1.57
C THR A 283 3.25 -13.99 1.81
N GLU A 284 3.80 -13.51 2.92
CA GLU A 284 3.96 -12.08 3.17
C GLU A 284 5.05 -11.47 2.30
N GLN A 285 6.20 -12.13 2.19
CA GLN A 285 7.29 -11.67 1.33
C GLN A 285 7.14 -12.23 -0.08
N MET A 286 7.53 -11.42 -1.06
CA MET A 286 7.53 -11.83 -2.46
C MET A 286 8.53 -12.97 -2.67
N PRO A 287 8.10 -14.13 -3.18
CA PRO A 287 9.00 -15.24 -3.46
C PRO A 287 10.07 -14.87 -4.51
N SER A 288 11.28 -15.40 -4.35
CA SER A 288 12.45 -15.04 -5.16
C SER A 288 12.39 -15.44 -6.63
N ASN A 289 11.42 -16.27 -7.02
CA ASN A 289 11.18 -16.66 -8.42
C ASN A 289 10.44 -15.58 -9.23
N TYR A 290 9.86 -14.57 -8.58
CA TYR A 290 9.24 -13.42 -9.25
C TYR A 290 10.23 -12.28 -9.42
N LYS A 291 10.14 -11.57 -10.54
CA LYS A 291 11.03 -10.45 -10.85
C LYS A 291 10.52 -9.14 -10.29
N THR A 292 9.20 -8.94 -10.33
CA THR A 292 8.55 -7.72 -9.89
C THR A 292 7.39 -8.01 -8.95
N LEU A 293 7.01 -7.01 -8.15
CA LEU A 293 5.84 -7.07 -7.29
C LEU A 293 4.57 -7.29 -8.13
N THR A 294 4.44 -6.59 -9.26
CA THR A 294 3.30 -6.74 -10.18
C THR A 294 3.21 -8.16 -10.74
N ASP A 295 4.32 -8.75 -11.22
CA ASP A 295 4.34 -10.15 -11.70
C ASP A 295 3.85 -11.14 -10.62
N TRP A 296 4.26 -10.93 -9.38
CA TRP A 296 3.84 -11.79 -8.27
C TRP A 296 2.33 -11.68 -8.01
N ILE A 297 1.80 -10.45 -7.94
CA ILE A 297 0.37 -10.24 -7.71
C ILE A 297 -0.46 -10.78 -8.88
N GLU A 298 0.00 -10.60 -10.12
CA GLU A 298 -0.69 -11.12 -11.31
C GLU A 298 -0.77 -12.66 -11.30
N VAL A 299 0.32 -13.33 -10.93
CA VAL A 299 0.32 -14.79 -10.81
C VAL A 299 -0.58 -15.24 -9.65
N LEU A 300 -0.57 -14.54 -8.52
CA LEU A 300 -1.46 -14.84 -7.39
C LEU A 300 -2.93 -14.63 -7.79
N PHE A 301 -3.26 -13.54 -8.47
CA PHE A 301 -4.58 -13.29 -9.05
C PHE A 301 -5.01 -14.44 -9.96
N THR A 302 -4.14 -14.86 -10.89
CA THR A 302 -4.43 -15.98 -11.80
C THR A 302 -4.68 -17.28 -11.04
N GLN A 303 -3.87 -17.61 -10.03
CA GLN A 303 -4.05 -18.80 -9.20
C GLN A 303 -5.36 -18.79 -8.43
N ILE A 304 -5.79 -17.62 -7.94
CA ILE A 304 -7.06 -17.44 -7.23
C ILE A 304 -8.23 -17.62 -8.22
N THR A 305 -8.18 -16.94 -9.35
CA THR A 305 -9.27 -17.01 -10.36
C THR A 305 -9.44 -18.41 -10.92
N GLU A 306 -8.35 -19.13 -11.22
CA GLU A 306 -8.40 -20.53 -11.67
C GLU A 306 -9.02 -21.49 -10.65
N LYS A 307 -8.94 -21.18 -9.35
CA LYS A 307 -9.56 -22.00 -8.29
C LYS A 307 -11.05 -21.74 -8.17
N VAL A 308 -11.49 -20.51 -8.41
CA VAL A 308 -12.89 -20.08 -8.25
C VAL A 308 -13.67 -20.32 -9.56
N ASP A 309 -13.11 -19.89 -10.69
CA ASP A 309 -13.68 -20.10 -12.02
C ASP A 309 -12.57 -20.39 -13.04
N PRO A 310 -12.26 -21.66 -13.31
CA PRO A 310 -11.27 -22.05 -14.31
C PRO A 310 -11.59 -21.61 -15.76
N SER A 311 -12.81 -21.14 -16.00
CA SER A 311 -13.24 -20.66 -17.33
C SER A 311 -13.06 -19.15 -17.51
N PHE A 312 -12.77 -18.41 -16.42
CA PHE A 312 -12.55 -16.98 -16.50
C PHE A 312 -11.23 -16.67 -17.25
N VAL A 313 -11.34 -15.83 -18.27
CA VAL A 313 -10.20 -15.34 -19.05
C VAL A 313 -10.31 -13.81 -19.10
N PRO A 314 -9.35 -13.07 -18.55
CA PRO A 314 -9.32 -11.61 -18.65
C PRO A 314 -9.30 -11.17 -20.13
N SER A 315 -9.89 -10.01 -20.44
CA SER A 315 -9.86 -9.44 -21.78
C SER A 315 -8.42 -9.01 -22.17
N THR A 316 -8.11 -9.14 -23.47
CA THR A 316 -6.87 -8.60 -24.02
C THR A 316 -7.09 -7.15 -24.46
N GLU A 317 -5.99 -6.35 -24.59
CA GLU A 317 -6.09 -4.96 -25.08
C GLU A 317 -6.74 -4.86 -26.48
N ASP A 318 -6.63 -5.92 -27.27
CA ASP A 318 -7.24 -6.00 -28.61
C ASP A 318 -8.78 -6.10 -28.56
N ASP A 319 -9.33 -6.69 -27.50
CA ASP A 319 -10.78 -6.85 -27.33
C ASP A 319 -11.48 -5.52 -26.98
N GLU A 320 -10.80 -4.63 -26.24
CA GLU A 320 -11.33 -3.28 -25.93
C GLU A 320 -11.41 -2.39 -27.18
N SER A 321 -10.44 -2.49 -28.09
CA SER A 321 -10.47 -1.74 -29.36
C SER A 321 -11.62 -2.16 -30.29
N ALA A 322 -12.01 -3.43 -30.23
CA ALA A 322 -13.13 -3.96 -31.01
C ALA A 322 -14.52 -3.55 -30.46
N SER A 323 -14.63 -3.34 -29.15
CA SER A 323 -15.89 -2.96 -28.49
C SER A 323 -16.21 -1.46 -28.59
N SER A 324 -15.24 -0.63 -28.90
CA SER A 324 -15.40 0.84 -29.06
C SER A 324 -15.86 1.27 -30.45
N GLU A 325 -15.83 0.38 -31.46
CA GLU A 325 -16.39 0.58 -32.79
C GLU A 325 -17.85 0.12 -32.86
N SER A 326 -18.75 0.79 -32.15
CA SER A 326 -20.17 0.71 -32.43
C SER A 326 -20.48 1.49 -33.72
N PRO A 327 -21.20 0.90 -34.69
CA PRO A 327 -21.52 1.62 -35.92
C PRO A 327 -22.47 2.78 -35.60
N SER A 328 -22.07 3.98 -36.01
CA SER A 328 -22.95 5.15 -36.03
C SER A 328 -24.23 4.84 -36.79
N PRO A 329 -25.41 5.23 -36.28
CA PRO A 329 -26.66 5.00 -37.00
C PRO A 329 -26.61 5.80 -38.30
N GLN A 330 -26.68 5.08 -39.42
CA GLN A 330 -26.91 5.67 -40.75
C GLN A 330 -28.22 6.45 -40.75
N ALA A 331 -28.11 7.78 -40.95
CA ALA A 331 -29.26 8.62 -41.20
C ALA A 331 -29.92 8.19 -42.52
N SER A 332 -31.09 7.58 -42.41
CA SER A 332 -31.98 7.33 -43.53
C SER A 332 -32.51 8.67 -44.05
N THR A 333 -31.99 9.12 -45.19
CA THR A 333 -32.55 10.23 -45.96
C THR A 333 -33.82 9.70 -46.67
N ASP A 334 -34.94 10.02 -46.08
CA ASP A 334 -36.25 9.84 -46.71
C ASP A 334 -36.50 11.05 -47.65
N THR A 335 -36.31 10.83 -48.94
CA THR A 335 -36.65 11.77 -50.03
C THR A 335 -38.08 11.46 -50.46
N SER A 336 -39.06 12.14 -49.85
CA SER A 336 -40.41 12.19 -50.43
C SER A 336 -40.55 13.50 -51.24
N SER A 337 -40.56 13.33 -52.56
CA SER A 337 -40.94 14.33 -53.54
C SER A 337 -42.45 14.58 -53.48
N PRO A 338 -42.95 15.81 -53.54
CA PRO A 338 -44.37 16.04 -53.82
C PRO A 338 -44.62 16.07 -55.34
N ALA A 339 -45.57 15.25 -55.77
CA ALA A 339 -46.13 15.30 -57.12
C ALA A 339 -47.23 16.35 -57.16
N ASP A 340 -47.16 17.16 -58.23
CA ASP A 340 -48.18 18.10 -58.73
C ASP A 340 -49.48 17.37 -59.08
N ALA A 341 -50.60 18.02 -58.82
CA ALA A 341 -51.80 17.97 -59.63
C ALA A 341 -52.74 19.16 -59.31
N ASP A 342 -53.07 19.93 -60.38
CA ASP A 342 -54.23 20.78 -60.67
C ASP A 342 -55.10 21.33 -59.55
#